data_80ef1a1d91f295be02f46e622adaa324
#
_entry.id   80ef1a1d91f295be02f46e622adaa324
#
_cell.length_a   1.000
_cell.length_b   1.000
_cell.length_c   1.000
_cell.angle_alpha   90.00
_cell.angle_beta   90.00
_cell.angle_gamma   90.00
#
_symmetry.space_group_name_H-M   'P 1'
#
loop_
_entity.id
_entity.type
_entity.pdbx_description
1 polymer ?
#
loop_
_entity_poly.entity_id
_entity_poly.type
_entity_poly.pdbx_seq_one_letter_code
_entity_poly.pdbx_strand_id
1 'polypeptide(L)'
;MVNMVNRQRPELSKKNRYWIPKEKYYELLYFSRQYNTMRQEKRDLLRTYPSIGTSEYVMTSDISDPVIKAAVRAEELSAKMKLIEDTVMEAGPDIYKWLLIGVTTDYSYNY
;
A
#
# COMPACT_ATOMS: atom_id res chain seq x y z
N MET A 1 -7.70 -13.91 21.21
CA MET A 1 -8.46 -12.72 21.59
C MET A 1 -7.64 -11.66 22.25
N VAL A 2 -6.70 -12.08 23.06
CA VAL A 2 -5.81 -11.12 23.69
C VAL A 2 -5.14 -10.21 22.68
N ASN A 3 -4.84 -10.73 21.52
CA ASN A 3 -4.17 -9.94 20.49
C ASN A 3 -4.97 -8.73 20.02
N MET A 4 -6.27 -8.77 20.20
CA MET A 4 -7.10 -7.64 19.79
C MET A 4 -6.79 -6.39 20.61
N VAL A 5 -6.41 -6.57 21.86
CA VAL A 5 -6.06 -5.46 22.72
C VAL A 5 -4.84 -4.72 22.17
N ASN A 6 -3.86 -5.46 21.69
CA ASN A 6 -2.62 -4.87 21.19
C ASN A 6 -2.78 -4.18 19.85
N ARG A 7 -3.89 -4.43 19.18
CA ARG A 7 -4.15 -3.85 17.86
C ARG A 7 -5.15 -2.72 17.87
N GLN A 8 -5.65 -2.40 19.05
CA GLN A 8 -6.56 -1.27 19.14
C GLN A 8 -5.79 0.02 18.92
N ARG A 9 -6.46 0.95 18.27
CA ARG A 9 -5.85 2.25 18.04
C ARG A 9 -5.70 2.97 19.37
N PRO A 10 -4.69 3.83 19.49
CA PRO A 10 -4.58 4.71 20.65
C PRO A 10 -5.84 5.57 20.78
N GLU A 11 -6.27 5.78 22.00
CA GLU A 11 -7.42 6.63 22.25
C GLU A 11 -7.04 8.08 21.98
N LEU A 12 -7.74 8.70 21.06
CA LEU A 12 -7.60 10.10 20.77
C LEU A 12 -8.92 10.80 21.11
N SER A 13 -8.81 11.98 21.71
CA SER A 13 -9.98 12.81 21.94
C SER A 13 -10.58 13.24 20.61
N LYS A 14 -11.90 13.29 20.54
CA LYS A 14 -12.57 13.82 19.34
C LYS A 14 -12.19 15.24 19.03
N LYS A 15 -11.61 15.95 19.99
CA LYS A 15 -11.14 17.31 19.78
C LYS A 15 -9.76 17.35 19.11
N ASN A 16 -9.07 16.21 19.05
CA ASN A 16 -7.79 16.14 18.38
C ASN A 16 -8.00 16.21 16.87
N ARG A 17 -7.25 17.07 16.20
CA ARG A 17 -7.41 17.26 14.75
C ARG A 17 -7.10 16.01 13.92
N TYR A 18 -6.39 15.06 14.50
CA TYR A 18 -6.08 13.79 13.84
C TYR A 18 -7.08 12.69 14.13
N TRP A 19 -8.13 13.03 14.89
CA TRP A 19 -9.15 12.04 15.22
C TRP A 19 -9.96 11.67 13.98
N ILE A 20 -10.18 10.38 13.81
CA ILE A 20 -11.07 9.88 12.75
C ILE A 20 -11.95 8.79 13.36
N PRO A 21 -13.11 8.51 12.76
CA PRO A 21 -13.97 7.43 13.24
C PRO A 21 -13.23 6.10 13.25
N LYS A 22 -13.59 5.25 14.20
CA LYS A 22 -12.95 3.96 14.39
C LYS A 22 -12.96 3.12 13.11
N GLU A 23 -14.09 3.10 12.42
CA GLU A 23 -14.25 2.31 11.21
C GLU A 23 -13.33 2.81 10.11
N LYS A 24 -13.20 4.12 9.99
CA LYS A 24 -12.31 4.70 9.01
C LYS A 24 -10.84 4.38 9.33
N TYR A 25 -10.50 4.41 10.61
CA TYR A 25 -9.15 4.07 11.03
C TYR A 25 -8.79 2.64 10.62
N TYR A 26 -9.69 1.68 10.86
CA TYR A 26 -9.41 0.29 10.52
C TYR A 26 -9.41 0.07 9.01
N GLU A 27 -10.24 0.78 8.29
CA GLU A 27 -10.24 0.70 6.83
C GLU A 27 -8.86 1.09 6.28
N LEU A 28 -8.34 2.22 6.76
CA LEU A 28 -7.05 2.71 6.31
C LEU A 28 -5.90 1.79 6.76
N LEU A 29 -6.01 1.27 7.97
CA LEU A 29 -5.00 0.36 8.50
C LEU A 29 -4.90 -0.90 7.64
N TYR A 30 -6.05 -1.52 7.35
CA TYR A 30 -6.05 -2.75 6.56
C TYR A 30 -5.68 -2.49 5.11
N PHE A 31 -6.03 -1.35 4.57
CA PHE A 31 -5.58 -0.95 3.25
C PHE A 31 -4.05 -0.87 3.23
N SER A 32 -3.46 -0.21 4.23
CA SER A 32 -2.00 -0.06 4.29
C SER A 32 -1.29 -1.41 4.41
N ARG A 33 -1.89 -2.35 5.11
CA ARG A 33 -1.30 -3.67 5.29
C ARG A 33 -1.32 -4.54 4.05
N GLN A 34 -2.05 -4.13 3.02
CA GLN A 34 -2.02 -4.81 1.74
C GLN A 34 -0.80 -4.45 0.90
N TYR A 35 -0.03 -3.46 1.36
CA TYR A 35 1.09 -2.91 0.60
C TYR A 35 2.08 -3.98 0.14
N ASN A 36 2.50 -4.86 1.03
CA ASN A 36 3.48 -5.88 0.67
C ASN A 36 2.90 -6.92 -0.29
N THR A 37 1.62 -7.22 -0.15
CA THR A 37 0.93 -8.11 -1.10
C THR A 37 0.84 -7.46 -2.48
N MET A 38 0.51 -6.18 -2.53
CA MET A 38 0.45 -5.44 -3.79
C MET A 38 1.83 -5.39 -4.46
N ARG A 39 2.85 -5.16 -3.66
CA ARG A 39 4.22 -5.12 -4.15
C ARG A 39 4.64 -6.45 -4.77
N GLN A 40 4.30 -7.55 -4.11
CA GLN A 40 4.61 -8.88 -4.62
C GLN A 40 3.82 -9.18 -5.89
N GLU A 41 2.55 -8.86 -5.91
CA GLU A 41 1.72 -9.07 -7.10
C GLU A 41 2.27 -8.29 -8.29
N LYS A 42 2.64 -7.03 -8.08
CA LYS A 42 3.22 -6.21 -9.14
C LYS A 42 4.51 -6.82 -9.66
N ARG A 43 5.37 -7.28 -8.76
CA ARG A 43 6.62 -7.92 -9.12
C ARG A 43 6.37 -9.14 -9.99
N ASP A 44 5.38 -9.95 -9.63
CA ASP A 44 5.05 -11.15 -10.38
C ASP A 44 4.51 -10.81 -11.76
N LEU A 45 3.70 -9.77 -11.88
CA LEU A 45 3.20 -9.31 -13.18
C LEU A 45 4.33 -8.86 -14.09
N LEU A 46 5.29 -8.11 -13.56
CA LEU A 46 6.43 -7.63 -14.33
C LEU A 46 7.35 -8.78 -14.75
N ARG A 47 7.43 -9.82 -13.93
CA ARG A 47 8.21 -11.00 -14.26
C ARG A 47 7.56 -11.80 -15.38
N THR A 48 6.25 -11.94 -15.33
CA THR A 48 5.48 -12.69 -16.33
C THR A 48 5.39 -11.92 -17.64
N TYR A 49 5.27 -10.60 -17.57
CA TYR A 49 5.10 -9.74 -18.75
C TYR A 49 6.13 -8.60 -18.69
N PRO A 50 7.40 -8.91 -19.00
CA PRO A 50 8.45 -7.89 -18.87
C PRO A 50 8.22 -6.61 -19.68
N SER A 51 7.48 -6.70 -20.78
CA SER A 51 7.25 -5.54 -21.65
C SER A 51 6.49 -4.41 -20.95
N ILE A 52 5.65 -4.73 -19.95
CA ILE A 52 4.90 -3.68 -19.27
C ILE A 52 5.77 -2.90 -18.27
N GLY A 53 6.96 -3.38 -18.00
CA GLY A 53 7.89 -2.70 -17.11
C GLY A 53 8.83 -1.74 -17.83
N THR A 54 8.72 -1.61 -19.17
CA THR A 54 9.58 -0.72 -19.92
C THR A 54 8.89 0.60 -20.17
N SER A 55 9.69 1.66 -20.35
CA SER A 55 9.15 2.97 -20.66
C SER A 55 8.65 3.06 -22.10
N GLU A 56 8.95 2.06 -22.90
CA GLU A 56 8.55 2.02 -24.31
C GLU A 56 7.24 1.27 -24.54
N TYR A 57 6.57 0.87 -23.47
CA TYR A 57 5.30 0.18 -23.60
C TYR A 57 4.27 1.08 -24.27
N VAL A 58 3.71 0.58 -25.37
CA VAL A 58 2.71 1.32 -26.15
C VAL A 58 1.52 0.39 -26.39
N MET A 59 0.33 0.92 -26.17
CA MET A 59 -0.89 0.18 -26.46
C MET A 59 -1.09 0.13 -27.97
N THR A 60 -0.96 -1.06 -28.55
CA THR A 60 -1.19 -1.29 -29.96
C THR A 60 -2.17 -2.43 -30.14
N SER A 61 -2.68 -2.56 -31.35
CA SER A 61 -3.61 -3.63 -31.68
C SER A 61 -2.96 -5.01 -31.64
N ASP A 62 -1.63 -5.05 -31.64
CA ASP A 62 -0.88 -6.31 -31.60
C ASP A 62 -0.68 -6.84 -30.19
N ILE A 63 -1.03 -6.06 -29.15
CA ILE A 63 -0.86 -6.46 -27.78
C ILE A 63 -2.02 -7.36 -27.38
N SER A 64 -1.70 -8.54 -26.85
CA SER A 64 -2.70 -9.50 -26.43
C SER A 64 -3.49 -9.02 -25.22
N ASP A 65 -4.72 -9.50 -25.06
CA ASP A 65 -5.55 -9.16 -23.93
C ASP A 65 -4.91 -9.45 -22.58
N PRO A 66 -4.24 -10.61 -22.37
CA PRO A 66 -3.57 -10.85 -21.09
C PRO A 66 -2.52 -9.81 -20.73
N VAL A 67 -1.78 -9.31 -21.73
CA VAL A 67 -0.77 -8.28 -21.49
C VAL A 67 -1.45 -6.96 -21.11
N ILE A 68 -2.53 -6.61 -21.81
CA ILE A 68 -3.27 -5.38 -21.50
C ILE A 68 -3.83 -5.44 -20.08
N LYS A 69 -4.44 -6.56 -19.72
CA LYS A 69 -5.00 -6.72 -18.37
C LYS A 69 -3.90 -6.65 -17.30
N ALA A 70 -2.76 -7.24 -17.58
CA ALA A 70 -1.63 -7.18 -16.66
C ALA A 70 -1.11 -5.77 -16.50
N ALA A 71 -1.04 -5.00 -17.59
CA ALA A 71 -0.59 -3.61 -17.54
C ALA A 71 -1.54 -2.75 -16.71
N VAL A 72 -2.85 -2.91 -16.92
CA VAL A 72 -3.85 -2.18 -16.15
C VAL A 72 -3.75 -2.52 -14.68
N ARG A 73 -3.61 -3.80 -14.36
CA ARG A 73 -3.48 -4.23 -12.98
C ARG A 73 -2.22 -3.67 -12.33
N ALA A 74 -1.10 -3.69 -13.05
CA ALA A 74 0.15 -3.15 -12.53
C ALA A 74 0.03 -1.66 -12.23
N GLU A 75 -0.69 -0.90 -13.06
CA GLU A 75 -0.91 0.51 -12.81
C GLU A 75 -1.80 0.74 -11.58
N GLU A 76 -2.85 -0.06 -11.43
CA GLU A 76 -3.70 0.04 -10.24
C GLU A 76 -2.90 -0.20 -8.97
N LEU A 77 -2.06 -1.24 -8.98
CA LEU A 77 -1.23 -1.57 -7.83
C LEU A 77 -0.24 -0.44 -7.54
N SER A 78 0.38 0.10 -8.60
CA SER A 78 1.34 1.20 -8.45
C SER A 78 0.69 2.43 -7.85
N ALA A 79 -0.53 2.76 -8.28
CA ALA A 79 -1.25 3.92 -7.76
C ALA A 79 -1.57 3.75 -6.27
N LYS A 80 -2.01 2.57 -5.88
CA LYS A 80 -2.32 2.29 -4.47
C LYS A 80 -1.08 2.32 -3.60
N MET A 81 0.01 1.74 -4.09
CA MET A 81 1.29 1.74 -3.37
C MET A 81 1.82 3.17 -3.23
N LYS A 82 1.73 3.95 -4.30
CA LYS A 82 2.20 5.32 -4.28
C LYS A 82 1.41 6.17 -3.29
N LEU A 83 0.11 5.94 -3.20
CA LEU A 83 -0.73 6.65 -2.24
C LEU A 83 -0.23 6.43 -0.81
N ILE A 84 0.10 5.19 -0.47
CA ILE A 84 0.62 4.86 0.85
C ILE A 84 2.00 5.50 1.05
N GLU A 85 2.87 5.36 0.05
CA GLU A 85 4.24 5.91 0.12
C GLU A 85 4.24 7.43 0.27
N ASP A 86 3.43 8.11 -0.52
CA ASP A 86 3.38 9.57 -0.48
C ASP A 86 2.82 10.07 0.85
N THR A 87 1.82 9.39 1.38
CA THR A 87 1.23 9.76 2.65
C THR A 87 2.24 9.61 3.79
N VAL A 88 3.00 8.51 3.77
CA VAL A 88 4.02 8.26 4.78
C VAL A 88 5.15 9.30 4.68
N MET A 89 5.54 9.63 3.45
CA MET A 89 6.58 10.62 3.22
C MET A 89 6.15 12.00 3.73
N GLU A 90 4.88 12.35 3.52
CA GLU A 90 4.35 13.62 4.00
C GLU A 90 4.29 13.66 5.52
N ALA A 91 3.93 12.53 6.14
CA ALA A 91 3.79 12.46 7.60
C ALA A 91 5.12 12.53 8.32
N GLY A 92 6.19 11.93 7.77
CA GLY A 92 7.47 11.92 8.44
C GLY A 92 8.62 11.62 7.49
N PRO A 93 9.08 12.62 6.72
CA PRO A 93 10.16 12.37 5.76
C PRO A 93 11.45 11.88 6.40
N ASP A 94 11.75 12.31 7.61
CA ASP A 94 12.99 11.93 8.28
C ASP A 94 12.97 10.48 8.75
N ILE A 95 11.80 9.92 8.96
CA ILE A 95 11.67 8.55 9.44
C ILE A 95 10.81 7.72 8.50
N TYR A 96 10.80 8.10 7.23
CA TYR A 96 9.97 7.47 6.21
C TYR A 96 10.05 5.94 6.22
N LYS A 97 11.26 5.42 6.21
CA LYS A 97 11.47 3.97 6.15
C LYS A 97 10.79 3.24 7.29
N TRP A 98 10.95 3.79 8.50
CA TRP A 98 10.39 3.15 9.69
C TRP A 98 8.87 3.30 9.74
N LEU A 99 8.36 4.47 9.32
CA LEU A 99 6.93 4.68 9.24
C LEU A 99 6.28 3.73 8.23
N LEU A 100 6.91 3.57 7.08
CA LEU A 100 6.38 2.68 6.04
C LEU A 100 6.28 1.25 6.56
N ILE A 101 7.33 0.77 7.22
CA ILE A 101 7.31 -0.56 7.81
C ILE A 101 6.22 -0.65 8.87
N GLY A 102 6.08 0.38 9.70
CA GLY A 102 5.10 0.37 10.77
C GLY A 102 3.66 0.30 10.31
N VAL A 103 3.33 1.02 9.22
CA VAL A 103 1.93 1.03 8.75
C VAL A 103 1.61 -0.14 7.83
N THR A 104 2.61 -0.78 7.25
CA THR A 104 2.38 -1.86 6.29
C THR A 104 2.57 -3.26 6.84
N THR A 105 3.00 -3.37 8.10
CA THR A 105 3.24 -4.67 8.72
C THR A 105 2.63 -4.72 10.10
N ASP A 106 2.61 -5.94 10.67
CA ASP A 106 2.14 -6.18 12.02
C ASP A 106 3.24 -6.11 13.07
N TYR A 107 4.42 -5.68 12.69
CA TYR A 107 5.54 -5.69 13.62
C TYR A 107 5.27 -4.76 14.79
N SER A 108 5.56 -5.27 15.98
CA SER A 108 5.47 -4.50 17.20
C SER A 108 6.72 -3.65 17.36
N TYR A 109 6.57 -2.53 18.03
CA TYR A 109 7.72 -1.71 18.39
C TYR A 109 8.40 -2.15 19.67
N ASN A 110 7.93 -3.21 20.27
CA ASN A 110 8.39 -3.69 21.58
C ASN A 110 9.38 -4.85 21.47
N TYR A 111 10.37 -4.70 20.63
CA TYR A 111 11.38 -5.75 20.56
C TYR A 111 12.76 -5.18 20.38
#